data_9cc89d7d12288321cad1fd74c0798bdf
#
_entry.id   9cc89d7d12288321cad1fd74c0798bdf
#
_cell.length_a   1.000
_cell.length_b   1.000
_cell.length_c   1.000
_cell.angle_alpha   90.00
_cell.angle_beta   90.00
_cell.angle_gamma   90.00
#
_symmetry.space_group_name_H-M   'P 1'
#
loop_
_entity.id
_entity.type
_entity.pdbx_description
1 polymer ?
#
loop_
_entity_poly.entity_id
_entity_poly.type
_entity_poly.pdbx_seq_one_letter_code
_entity_poly.pdbx_strand_id
1 'polypeptide(L)'
;MNITKEQLKQIIKEETQAVLFKPGLLEHVQTKTPLHENIFRVGSSCYFNTIRQGRHFYNMGLYEAVNEEERHMLENTELGEWAMFEGEEVPLDFPMYEETLDEAKKKKKKKDPPIGKPMKNSGGGKKYKVYVRNPKTGKIKKITYGDSKGGLKGN
;
A
#
# COMPACT_ATOMS: atom_id res chain seq x y z
N MET A 1 47.71 -8.78 -20.46
CA MET A 1 46.74 -9.04 -19.37
C MET A 1 45.95 -10.30 -19.74
N ASN A 2 46.00 -11.32 -18.90
CA ASN A 2 45.20 -12.51 -19.13
C ASN A 2 43.83 -12.34 -18.45
N ILE A 3 42.76 -12.30 -19.22
CA ILE A 3 41.39 -12.25 -18.71
C ILE A 3 41.02 -13.67 -18.26
N THR A 4 40.51 -13.83 -17.03
CA THR A 4 40.00 -15.11 -16.57
C THR A 4 38.66 -15.44 -17.23
N LYS A 5 38.27 -16.73 -17.23
CA LYS A 5 36.98 -17.15 -17.78
C LYS A 5 35.79 -16.48 -17.09
N GLU A 6 35.87 -16.27 -15.77
CA GLU A 6 34.85 -15.58 -14.99
C GLU A 6 34.75 -14.09 -15.38
N GLN A 7 35.90 -13.40 -15.53
CA GLN A 7 35.92 -12.02 -15.99
C GLN A 7 35.33 -11.86 -17.39
N LEU A 8 35.63 -12.78 -18.29
CA LEU A 8 35.04 -12.76 -19.64
C LEU A 8 33.51 -12.94 -19.60
N LYS A 9 33.00 -13.88 -18.79
CA LYS A 9 31.56 -14.07 -18.61
C LYS A 9 30.89 -12.82 -18.04
N GLN A 10 31.51 -12.17 -17.07
CA GLN A 10 30.99 -10.96 -16.48
C GLN A 10 30.91 -9.82 -17.49
N ILE A 11 31.96 -9.58 -18.27
CA ILE A 11 31.97 -8.59 -19.35
C ILE A 11 30.88 -8.88 -20.36
N ILE A 12 30.75 -10.12 -20.82
CA ILE A 12 29.69 -10.50 -21.76
C ILE A 12 28.31 -10.22 -21.16
N LYS A 13 28.07 -10.53 -19.90
CA LYS A 13 26.81 -10.27 -19.20
C LYS A 13 26.50 -8.77 -19.15
N GLU A 14 27.47 -7.95 -18.72
CA GLU A 14 27.30 -6.50 -18.62
C GLU A 14 27.03 -5.85 -20.00
N GLU A 15 27.76 -6.22 -21.04
CA GLU A 15 27.52 -5.74 -22.39
C GLU A 15 26.16 -6.18 -22.94
N THR A 16 25.75 -7.42 -22.66
CA THR A 16 24.42 -7.93 -23.04
C THR A 16 23.32 -7.14 -22.33
N GLN A 17 23.46 -6.88 -21.04
CA GLN A 17 22.52 -6.06 -20.26
C GLN A 17 22.43 -4.64 -20.80
N ALA A 18 23.56 -4.01 -21.10
CA ALA A 18 23.63 -2.65 -21.66
C ALA A 18 22.87 -2.50 -22.99
N VAL A 19 22.88 -3.56 -23.80
CA VAL A 19 22.19 -3.58 -25.12
C VAL A 19 20.70 -3.89 -25.00
N LEU A 20 20.35 -4.85 -24.14
CA LEU A 20 18.98 -5.39 -24.05
C LEU A 20 18.08 -4.64 -23.06
N PHE A 21 18.65 -4.10 -21.98
CA PHE A 21 17.84 -3.47 -20.95
C PHE A 21 17.46 -2.06 -21.34
N LYS A 22 16.19 -1.70 -21.08
CA LYS A 22 15.77 -0.31 -21.18
C LYS A 22 16.39 0.51 -20.04
N PRO A 23 16.52 1.85 -20.22
CA PRO A 23 17.19 2.71 -19.25
C PRO A 23 16.72 2.53 -17.81
N GLY A 24 15.40 2.39 -17.57
CA GLY A 24 14.87 2.19 -16.24
C GLY A 24 15.34 0.89 -15.57
N LEU A 25 15.38 -0.23 -16.31
CA LEU A 25 15.87 -1.50 -15.78
C LEU A 25 17.40 -1.48 -15.60
N LEU A 26 18.12 -0.84 -16.52
CA LEU A 26 19.56 -0.72 -16.43
C LEU A 26 19.98 0.10 -15.19
N GLU A 27 19.25 1.14 -14.84
CA GLU A 27 19.47 1.93 -13.63
C GLU A 27 19.35 1.05 -12.36
N HIS A 28 18.32 0.21 -12.27
CA HIS A 28 18.16 -0.74 -11.14
C HIS A 28 19.34 -1.68 -10.98
N VAL A 29 19.87 -2.21 -12.09
CA VAL A 29 21.06 -3.08 -12.07
C VAL A 29 22.29 -2.32 -11.58
N GLN A 30 22.50 -1.09 -12.05
CA GLN A 30 23.66 -0.28 -11.69
C GLN A 30 23.62 0.22 -10.25
N THR A 31 22.44 0.64 -9.78
CA THR A 31 22.24 1.16 -8.41
C THR A 31 21.99 0.07 -7.39
N LYS A 32 21.75 -1.17 -7.83
CA LYS A 32 21.31 -2.29 -6.97
C LYS A 32 20.07 -1.97 -6.17
N THR A 33 19.13 -1.26 -6.79
CA THR A 33 17.84 -0.90 -6.19
C THR A 33 16.78 -1.93 -6.62
N PRO A 34 15.96 -2.46 -5.71
CA PRO A 34 14.91 -3.42 -6.06
C PRO A 34 13.88 -2.82 -7.02
N LEU A 35 13.31 -3.62 -7.92
CA LEU A 35 12.36 -3.16 -8.95
C LEU A 35 11.07 -2.54 -8.39
N HIS A 36 10.66 -2.93 -7.19
CA HIS A 36 9.47 -2.35 -6.53
C HIS A 36 9.71 -0.92 -6.01
N GLU A 37 10.96 -0.51 -5.83
CA GLU A 37 11.38 0.84 -5.45
C GLU A 37 11.68 1.73 -6.66
N ASN A 38 11.15 1.41 -7.84
CA ASN A 38 11.42 2.22 -9.03
C ASN A 38 10.79 3.62 -8.93
N ILE A 39 11.36 4.56 -9.71
CA ILE A 39 10.97 5.98 -9.72
C ILE A 39 9.57 6.23 -10.30
N PHE A 40 8.98 5.25 -10.98
CA PHE A 40 7.67 5.41 -11.59
C PHE A 40 6.57 5.33 -10.55
N ARG A 41 5.51 6.10 -10.79
CA ARG A 41 4.32 6.03 -9.94
C ARG A 41 3.79 4.60 -9.91
N VAL A 42 3.62 4.07 -8.70
CA VAL A 42 3.01 2.74 -8.46
C VAL A 42 1.65 2.64 -9.16
N GLY A 43 1.45 1.54 -9.88
CA GLY A 43 0.24 1.33 -10.67
C GLY A 43 0.26 1.97 -12.05
N SER A 44 1.31 2.70 -12.44
CA SER A 44 1.45 3.21 -13.80
C SER A 44 1.92 2.12 -14.78
N SER A 45 1.62 2.29 -16.06
CA SER A 45 2.10 1.37 -17.11
C SER A 45 3.64 1.26 -17.15
N CYS A 46 4.35 2.36 -16.87
CA CYS A 46 5.81 2.35 -16.79
C CYS A 46 6.31 1.51 -15.61
N TYR A 47 5.65 1.62 -14.44
CA TYR A 47 5.95 0.81 -13.27
C TYR A 47 5.83 -0.69 -13.58
N PHE A 48 4.68 -1.11 -14.08
CA PHE A 48 4.44 -2.52 -14.43
C PHE A 48 5.35 -3.01 -15.55
N ASN A 49 5.62 -2.19 -16.57
CA ASN A 49 6.51 -2.58 -17.66
C ASN A 49 7.96 -2.80 -17.20
N THR A 50 8.45 -2.04 -16.22
CA THR A 50 9.79 -2.24 -15.65
C THR A 50 9.86 -3.58 -14.92
N ILE A 51 8.84 -3.90 -14.11
CA ILE A 51 8.77 -5.20 -13.40
C ILE A 51 8.65 -6.36 -14.38
N ARG A 52 7.79 -6.24 -15.41
CA ARG A 52 7.64 -7.27 -16.46
C ARG A 52 8.95 -7.54 -17.19
N GLN A 53 9.69 -6.49 -17.52
CA GLN A 53 11.01 -6.67 -18.13
C GLN A 53 12.00 -7.33 -17.18
N GLY A 54 12.04 -6.90 -15.92
CA GLY A 54 12.87 -7.52 -14.89
C GLY A 54 12.59 -9.01 -14.76
N ARG A 55 11.31 -9.42 -14.68
CA ARG A 55 10.90 -10.83 -14.63
C ARG A 55 11.31 -11.60 -15.87
N HIS A 56 11.12 -11.02 -17.05
CA HIS A 56 11.54 -11.65 -18.31
C HIS A 56 13.04 -11.94 -18.32
N PHE A 57 13.87 -10.99 -17.96
CA PHE A 57 15.33 -11.16 -17.92
C PHE A 57 15.82 -12.00 -16.73
N TYR A 58 15.08 -12.02 -15.62
CA TYR A 58 15.32 -12.93 -14.50
C TYR A 58 15.14 -14.38 -14.93
N ASN A 59 14.06 -14.68 -15.64
CA ASN A 59 13.81 -16.02 -16.19
C ASN A 59 14.85 -16.44 -17.23
N MET A 60 15.47 -15.48 -17.93
CA MET A 60 16.58 -15.72 -18.86
C MET A 60 17.95 -15.84 -18.18
N GLY A 61 18.04 -15.60 -16.87
CA GLY A 61 19.31 -15.58 -16.11
C GLY A 61 20.19 -14.35 -16.38
N LEU A 62 19.64 -13.32 -17.01
CA LEU A 62 20.36 -12.07 -17.32
C LEU A 62 20.15 -10.98 -16.23
N TYR A 63 19.13 -11.10 -15.41
CA TYR A 63 18.85 -10.24 -14.27
C TYR A 63 18.93 -11.07 -12.98
N GLU A 64 19.47 -10.49 -11.92
CA GLU A 64 19.57 -11.10 -10.60
C GLU A 64 18.82 -10.23 -9.61
N ALA A 65 17.94 -10.85 -8.80
CA ALA A 65 17.21 -10.15 -7.76
C ALA A 65 18.17 -9.60 -6.68
N VAL A 66 17.95 -8.35 -6.27
CA VAL A 66 18.79 -7.64 -5.31
C VAL A 66 18.60 -8.19 -3.90
N ASN A 67 17.39 -8.61 -3.56
CA ASN A 67 17.02 -9.13 -2.24
C ASN A 67 15.97 -10.25 -2.34
N GLU A 68 15.66 -10.89 -1.20
CA GLU A 68 14.68 -11.98 -1.12
C GLU A 68 13.25 -11.51 -1.41
N GLU A 69 12.91 -10.27 -1.05
CA GLU A 69 11.59 -9.69 -1.32
C GLU A 69 11.36 -9.53 -2.83
N GLU A 70 12.36 -9.03 -3.54
CA GLU A 70 12.30 -8.92 -4.99
C GLU A 70 12.27 -10.29 -5.66
N ARG A 71 13.05 -11.26 -5.17
CA ARG A 71 12.98 -12.64 -5.65
C ARG A 71 11.56 -13.20 -5.49
N HIS A 72 10.98 -13.06 -4.29
CA HIS A 72 9.61 -13.49 -4.03
C HIS A 72 8.61 -12.81 -4.96
N MET A 73 8.76 -11.50 -5.20
CA MET A 73 7.92 -10.75 -6.13
C MET A 73 8.03 -11.31 -7.56
N LEU A 74 9.25 -11.60 -8.03
CA LEU A 74 9.47 -12.11 -9.38
C LEU A 74 9.01 -13.56 -9.58
N GLU A 75 9.10 -14.41 -8.56
CA GLU A 75 8.80 -15.84 -8.63
C GLU A 75 7.36 -16.18 -8.23
N ASN A 76 6.78 -15.48 -7.26
CA ASN A 76 5.54 -15.90 -6.58
C ASN A 76 4.36 -14.93 -6.76
N THR A 77 4.54 -13.83 -7.47
CA THR A 77 3.45 -12.88 -7.76
C THR A 77 3.27 -12.71 -9.27
N GLU A 78 2.12 -12.21 -9.68
CA GLU A 78 1.82 -11.86 -11.08
C GLU A 78 2.01 -10.36 -11.34
N LEU A 79 2.68 -9.65 -10.45
CA LEU A 79 2.94 -8.21 -10.56
C LEU A 79 3.72 -7.91 -11.85
N GLY A 80 3.15 -7.05 -12.70
CA GLY A 80 3.68 -6.71 -14.01
C GLY A 80 3.15 -7.59 -15.17
N GLU A 81 2.39 -8.64 -14.88
CA GLU A 81 1.67 -9.41 -15.90
C GLU A 81 0.30 -8.80 -16.18
N TRP A 82 -0.19 -8.99 -17.40
CA TRP A 82 -1.43 -8.42 -17.90
C TRP A 82 -2.31 -9.50 -18.53
N ALA A 83 -3.62 -9.36 -18.35
CA ALA A 83 -4.61 -10.18 -19.00
C ALA A 83 -5.66 -9.32 -19.71
N MET A 84 -6.37 -9.93 -20.66
CA MET A 84 -7.51 -9.30 -21.32
C MET A 84 -8.78 -9.55 -20.50
N PHE A 85 -9.45 -8.49 -20.09
CA PHE A 85 -10.75 -8.54 -19.44
C PHE A 85 -11.72 -7.57 -20.15
N GLU A 86 -12.83 -8.10 -20.65
CA GLU A 86 -13.85 -7.33 -21.40
C GLU A 86 -13.30 -6.48 -22.58
N GLY A 87 -12.17 -6.90 -23.15
CA GLY A 87 -11.55 -6.20 -24.29
C GLY A 87 -10.48 -5.17 -23.89
N GLU A 88 -10.22 -5.01 -22.61
CA GLU A 88 -9.18 -4.12 -22.07
C GLU A 88 -8.03 -4.93 -21.45
N GLU A 89 -6.79 -4.44 -21.57
CA GLU A 89 -5.65 -5.00 -20.85
C GLU A 89 -5.68 -4.52 -19.41
N VAL A 90 -5.75 -5.47 -18.47
CA VAL A 90 -5.75 -5.21 -17.02
C VAL A 90 -4.56 -5.91 -16.35
N PRO A 91 -3.91 -5.28 -15.37
CA PRO A 91 -2.85 -5.93 -14.62
C PRO A 91 -3.43 -7.03 -13.74
N LEU A 92 -2.76 -8.18 -13.69
CA LEU A 92 -3.20 -9.33 -12.90
C LEU A 92 -2.98 -9.15 -11.41
N ASP A 93 -1.99 -8.35 -11.03
CA ASP A 93 -1.64 -8.12 -9.63
C ASP A 93 -1.26 -6.65 -9.38
N PHE A 94 -1.46 -6.20 -8.15
CA PHE A 94 -1.09 -4.87 -7.68
C PHE A 94 -0.23 -4.97 -6.43
N PRO A 95 0.76 -4.07 -6.25
CA PRO A 95 1.57 -4.04 -5.04
C PRO A 95 0.69 -3.70 -3.84
N MET A 96 0.58 -4.64 -2.90
CA MET A 96 -0.16 -4.46 -1.65
C MET A 96 0.77 -3.86 -0.60
N TYR A 97 0.59 -2.57 -0.30
CA TYR A 97 1.29 -1.94 0.80
C TYR A 97 0.51 -2.13 2.10
N GLU A 98 1.05 -2.87 3.04
CA GLU A 98 0.42 -3.06 4.36
C GLU A 98 0.23 -1.75 5.13
N GLU A 99 1.08 -0.75 4.91
CA GLU A 99 0.99 0.57 5.53
C GLU A 99 -0.32 1.30 5.23
N THR A 100 -0.88 1.15 4.02
CA THR A 100 -2.15 1.78 3.65
C THR A 100 -3.33 1.18 4.39
N LEU A 101 -3.28 -0.10 4.73
CA LEU A 101 -4.32 -0.79 5.49
C LEU A 101 -4.32 -0.37 6.96
N ASP A 102 -3.15 -0.15 7.55
CA ASP A 102 -3.02 0.30 8.93
C ASP A 102 -3.38 1.78 9.10
N GLU A 103 -3.06 2.65 8.15
CA GLU A 103 -3.53 4.04 8.17
C GLU A 103 -5.05 4.14 7.97
N ALA A 104 -5.65 3.32 7.10
CA ALA A 104 -7.10 3.26 6.94
C ALA A 104 -7.79 2.71 8.20
N LYS A 105 -7.19 1.75 8.89
CA LYS A 105 -7.67 1.25 10.19
C LYS A 105 -7.49 2.29 11.31
N LYS A 106 -6.39 3.07 11.33
CA LYS A 106 -6.16 4.16 12.29
C LYS A 106 -7.14 5.32 12.10
N LYS A 107 -7.49 5.69 10.87
CA LYS A 107 -8.51 6.73 10.59
C LYS A 107 -9.93 6.31 11.00
N LYS A 108 -10.24 5.01 11.06
CA LYS A 108 -11.54 4.49 11.52
C LYS A 108 -11.64 4.26 13.03
N LYS A 109 -10.58 4.37 13.81
CA LYS A 109 -10.70 4.47 15.26
C LYS A 109 -11.31 5.83 15.59
N LYS A 110 -12.66 5.90 15.61
CA LYS A 110 -13.40 7.04 16.14
C LYS A 110 -12.83 7.29 17.54
N LYS A 111 -12.22 8.48 17.75
CA LYS A 111 -11.83 8.89 19.08
C LYS A 111 -13.04 8.71 19.98
N ASP A 112 -12.86 8.01 21.09
CA ASP A 112 -13.93 7.84 22.08
C ASP A 112 -14.52 9.21 22.41
N PRO A 113 -15.85 9.34 22.42
CA PRO A 113 -16.46 10.61 22.74
C PRO A 113 -16.04 11.04 24.14
N PRO A 114 -15.87 12.36 24.40
CA PRO A 114 -15.45 12.84 25.70
C PRO A 114 -16.42 12.38 26.81
N ILE A 115 -15.91 11.55 27.72
CA ILE A 115 -16.69 10.95 28.82
C ILE A 115 -16.94 12.01 29.87
N GLY A 116 -18.18 12.08 30.39
CA GLY A 116 -18.57 12.99 31.48
C GLY A 116 -18.79 14.43 31.04
N LYS A 117 -18.53 14.84 29.81
CA LYS A 117 -18.76 16.22 29.34
C LYS A 117 -20.12 16.34 28.65
N PRO A 118 -21.01 17.25 29.11
CA PRO A 118 -22.26 17.55 28.44
C PRO A 118 -22.03 18.23 27.08
N MET A 119 -22.70 17.73 26.05
CA MET A 119 -22.66 18.31 24.70
C MET A 119 -24.07 18.57 24.18
N LYS A 120 -24.25 19.58 23.32
CA LYS A 120 -25.52 19.77 22.63
C LYS A 120 -25.88 18.54 21.78
N ASN A 121 -27.13 18.09 21.86
CA ASN A 121 -27.61 16.97 21.08
C ASN A 121 -28.17 17.50 19.74
N SER A 122 -27.54 17.15 18.63
CA SER A 122 -27.97 17.56 17.29
C SER A 122 -29.06 16.69 16.68
N GLY A 123 -29.43 15.60 17.32
CA GLY A 123 -30.51 14.70 16.85
C GLY A 123 -31.69 14.75 17.82
N GLY A 124 -32.79 15.30 17.39
CA GLY A 124 -34.05 15.64 18.06
C GLY A 124 -34.42 14.99 19.41
N GLY A 125 -35.32 15.60 20.14
CA GLY A 125 -35.97 15.08 21.36
C GLY A 125 -35.40 15.56 22.68
N LYS A 126 -34.10 15.63 22.86
CA LYS A 126 -33.45 16.11 24.13
C LYS A 126 -32.34 17.11 23.81
N LYS A 127 -32.20 18.16 24.63
CA LYS A 127 -31.30 19.29 24.37
C LYS A 127 -29.81 18.94 24.53
N TYR A 128 -29.49 18.07 25.48
CA TYR A 128 -28.13 17.70 25.80
C TYR A 128 -27.90 16.18 25.73
N LYS A 129 -26.66 15.80 25.53
CA LYS A 129 -26.16 14.41 25.59
C LYS A 129 -24.87 14.35 26.38
N VAL A 130 -24.65 13.26 27.10
CA VAL A 130 -23.40 12.95 27.78
C VAL A 130 -23.05 11.47 27.52
N TYR A 131 -21.77 11.20 27.41
CA TYR A 131 -21.29 9.83 27.32
C TYR A 131 -20.72 9.41 28.65
N VAL A 132 -21.17 8.29 29.17
CA VAL A 132 -20.71 7.71 30.44
C VAL A 132 -20.18 6.31 30.21
N ARG A 133 -19.13 5.93 30.94
CA ARG A 133 -18.59 4.56 30.90
C ARG A 133 -19.24 3.74 32.01
N ASN A 134 -19.80 2.60 31.66
CA ASN A 134 -20.35 1.68 32.65
C ASN A 134 -19.18 1.04 33.44
N PRO A 135 -19.12 1.19 34.77
CA PRO A 135 -18.02 0.66 35.57
C PRO A 135 -17.90 -0.85 35.55
N LYS A 136 -19.03 -1.57 35.37
CA LYS A 136 -19.03 -3.05 35.34
C LYS A 136 -18.65 -3.65 34.01
N THR A 137 -18.99 -3.00 32.89
CA THR A 137 -18.82 -3.56 31.54
C THR A 137 -17.79 -2.81 30.69
N GLY A 138 -17.30 -1.65 31.16
CA GLY A 138 -16.38 -0.78 30.41
C GLY A 138 -16.99 -0.11 29.16
N LYS A 139 -18.23 -0.45 28.79
CA LYS A 139 -18.90 0.06 27.60
C LYS A 139 -19.35 1.51 27.77
N ILE A 140 -19.20 2.32 26.71
CA ILE A 140 -19.65 3.72 26.68
C ILE A 140 -21.13 3.73 26.31
N LYS A 141 -21.95 4.40 27.13
CA LYS A 141 -23.38 4.60 26.92
C LYS A 141 -23.67 6.08 26.72
N LYS A 142 -24.47 6.43 25.70
CA LYS A 142 -24.99 7.78 25.46
C LYS A 142 -26.24 7.98 26.31
N ILE A 143 -26.25 9.01 27.12
CA ILE A 143 -27.42 9.49 27.92
C ILE A 143 -27.84 10.84 27.37
N THR A 144 -29.12 11.01 27.07
CA THR A 144 -29.68 12.28 26.61
C THR A 144 -30.63 12.84 27.68
N TYR A 145 -30.56 14.15 27.95
CA TYR A 145 -31.35 14.82 28.96
C TYR A 145 -31.67 16.25 28.54
N GLY A 146 -32.52 16.91 29.31
CA GLY A 146 -33.02 18.26 29.05
C GLY A 146 -34.19 18.24 28.03
N ASP A 147 -35.18 19.09 28.27
CA ASP A 147 -36.33 19.24 27.38
C ASP A 147 -35.97 20.15 26.20
N SER A 148 -36.31 19.74 24.98
CA SER A 148 -36.10 20.52 23.76
C SER A 148 -37.16 21.64 23.61
N LYS A 149 -38.31 21.51 24.26
CA LYS A 149 -39.45 22.44 24.17
C LYS A 149 -39.55 23.44 25.30
N GLY A 150 -38.47 23.72 26.04
CA GLY A 150 -38.31 24.84 26.95
C GLY A 150 -39.58 25.21 27.72
N GLY A 151 -40.02 24.37 28.65
CA GLY A 151 -41.20 24.68 29.45
C GLY A 151 -41.14 23.91 30.76
N LEU A 152 -40.36 24.39 31.73
CA LEU A 152 -40.74 24.26 33.12
C LEU A 152 -41.86 25.26 33.34
N LYS A 153 -43.13 24.82 33.26
CA LYS A 153 -44.24 25.48 33.91
C LYS A 153 -44.05 25.21 35.40
N GLY A 154 -43.46 26.18 36.12
CA GLY A 154 -43.51 26.21 37.56
C GLY A 154 -44.97 26.42 38.00
N ASN A 155 -45.41 25.56 38.90
CA ASN A 155 -46.52 25.85 39.78
C ASN A 155 -46.02 26.75 40.85
#